data_d2f2b2ebcd664f7e3cd8a508d49cbe78
#
_entry.id   d2f2b2ebcd664f7e3cd8a508d49cbe78
#
_cell.length_a   1.000
_cell.length_b   1.000
_cell.length_c   1.000
_cell.angle_alpha   90.00
_cell.angle_beta   90.00
_cell.angle_gamma   90.00
#
_symmetry.space_group_name_H-M   'P 1'
#
loop_
_entity.id
_entity.type
_entity.pdbx_description
1 polymer ?
#
loop_
_entity_poly.entity_id
_entity_poly.type
_entity_poly.pdbx_seq_one_letter_code
_entity_poly.pdbx_strand_id
1 'polypeptide(L)'
;KHSKNWREDVVMNAIAADRFFKQNEKAKQEAQQNVRLRLNYDSQSIALDYLGNLELLASEKTIPLICHRADAKRFEEQKSIILQAARNGWTVVSAFISPKEREIRKILLSELLPFIEIMDNGFSDRYKPTGTAFYACGERRMVQISCWNYKYERESVICREMCLVMNELSRVISKLPDDWWKQMKI
;
A
#
# COMPACT_ATOMS: atom_id res chain seq x y z
N LYS A 1 12.53 -23.70 -10.54
CA LYS A 1 13.94 -23.41 -10.18
C LYS A 1 14.08 -21.89 -10.06
N HIS A 2 13.68 -21.32 -8.91
CA HIS A 2 14.04 -19.94 -8.60
C HIS A 2 15.52 -19.93 -8.19
N SER A 3 16.34 -19.24 -8.97
CA SER A 3 17.77 -19.17 -8.74
C SER A 3 18.09 -18.48 -7.41
N LYS A 4 19.22 -18.81 -6.81
CA LYS A 4 19.74 -18.16 -5.61
C LYS A 4 19.84 -16.62 -5.73
N ASN A 5 19.84 -16.09 -6.93
CA ASN A 5 20.03 -14.65 -7.23
C ASN A 5 18.84 -13.77 -6.86
N TRP A 6 17.62 -14.26 -6.88
CA TRP A 6 16.45 -13.41 -6.60
C TRP A 6 16.44 -12.81 -5.19
N ARG A 7 16.98 -13.53 -4.19
CA ARG A 7 17.09 -13.01 -2.81
C ARG A 7 18.10 -11.87 -2.72
N GLU A 8 19.20 -11.99 -3.45
CA GLU A 8 20.22 -10.96 -3.53
C GLU A 8 19.69 -9.72 -4.24
N ASP A 9 18.94 -9.90 -5.32
CA ASP A 9 18.29 -8.79 -6.05
C ASP A 9 17.26 -8.04 -5.19
N VAL A 10 16.47 -8.77 -4.40
CA VAL A 10 15.51 -8.17 -3.46
C VAL A 10 16.22 -7.36 -2.38
N VAL A 11 17.25 -7.93 -1.78
CA VAL A 11 18.07 -7.24 -0.76
C VAL A 11 18.74 -6.02 -1.36
N MET A 12 19.31 -6.16 -2.56
CA MET A 12 19.97 -5.05 -3.26
C MET A 12 18.99 -3.95 -3.65
N ASN A 13 17.78 -4.28 -4.08
CA ASN A 13 16.74 -3.28 -4.39
C ASN A 13 16.26 -2.54 -3.14
N ALA A 14 16.06 -3.24 -2.02
CA ALA A 14 15.72 -2.61 -0.76
C ALA A 14 16.86 -1.72 -0.21
N ILE A 15 18.11 -2.20 -0.31
CA ILE A 15 19.29 -1.43 0.06
C ILE A 15 19.50 -0.25 -0.88
N ALA A 16 19.26 -0.43 -2.18
CA ALA A 16 19.39 0.62 -3.17
C ALA A 16 18.35 1.73 -2.95
N ALA A 17 17.10 1.36 -2.64
CA ALA A 17 16.05 2.32 -2.28
C ALA A 17 16.42 3.09 -1.00
N ASP A 18 16.89 2.39 0.03
CA ASP A 18 17.32 2.99 1.29
C ASP A 18 18.53 3.94 1.09
N ARG A 19 19.53 3.52 0.31
CA ARG A 19 20.67 4.36 -0.07
C ARG A 19 20.26 5.55 -0.93
N PHE A 20 19.37 5.34 -1.89
CA PHE A 20 18.85 6.39 -2.76
C PHE A 20 18.22 7.51 -1.92
N PHE A 21 17.36 7.16 -0.95
CA PHE A 21 16.74 8.14 -0.09
C PHE A 21 17.68 8.79 0.92
N LYS A 22 18.72 8.08 1.38
CA LYS A 22 19.69 8.63 2.32
C LYS A 22 20.76 9.51 1.65
N GLN A 23 21.19 9.13 0.45
CA GLN A 23 22.31 9.78 -0.23
C GLN A 23 21.91 10.91 -1.17
N ASN A 24 20.62 10.99 -1.55
CA ASN A 24 20.17 11.97 -2.53
C ASN A 24 18.84 12.62 -2.11
N GLU A 25 18.91 13.58 -1.21
CA GLU A 25 17.75 14.36 -0.77
C GLU A 25 17.00 15.04 -1.93
N LYS A 26 17.72 15.47 -2.97
CA LYS A 26 17.10 16.05 -4.16
C LYS A 26 16.25 15.03 -4.90
N ALA A 27 16.76 13.82 -5.12
CA ALA A 27 16.01 12.76 -5.76
C ALA A 27 14.82 12.29 -4.90
N LYS A 28 14.98 12.29 -3.56
CA LYS A 28 13.87 12.06 -2.63
C LYS A 28 12.79 13.12 -2.79
N GLN A 29 13.16 14.39 -2.84
CA GLN A 29 12.24 15.50 -3.04
C GLN A 29 11.53 15.41 -4.40
N GLU A 30 12.25 15.08 -5.46
CA GLU A 30 11.68 14.90 -6.80
C GLU A 30 10.71 13.71 -6.85
N ALA A 31 11.05 12.59 -6.22
CA ALA A 31 10.18 11.43 -6.11
C ALA A 31 8.90 11.76 -5.33
N GLN A 32 9.02 12.43 -4.20
CA GLN A 32 7.87 12.90 -3.41
C GLN A 32 7.02 13.92 -4.19
N GLN A 33 7.65 14.81 -4.94
CA GLN A 33 6.96 15.78 -5.79
C GLN A 33 6.13 15.08 -6.87
N ASN A 34 6.68 14.07 -7.53
CA ASN A 34 5.96 13.28 -8.53
C ASN A 34 4.76 12.56 -7.93
N VAL A 35 4.90 12.00 -6.74
CA VAL A 35 3.79 11.39 -6.01
C VAL A 35 2.74 12.41 -5.61
N ARG A 36 3.16 13.59 -5.11
CA ARG A 36 2.25 14.70 -4.77
C ARG A 36 1.42 15.16 -5.97
N LEU A 37 2.04 15.33 -7.13
CA LEU A 37 1.34 15.75 -8.34
C LEU A 37 0.26 14.75 -8.76
N ARG A 38 0.46 13.47 -8.49
CA ARG A 38 -0.50 12.40 -8.81
C ARG A 38 -1.63 12.29 -7.81
N LEU A 39 -1.35 12.57 -6.55
CA LEU A 39 -2.30 12.49 -5.45
C LEU A 39 -2.90 13.86 -5.13
N ASN A 40 -2.87 14.80 -6.06
CA ASN A 40 -3.49 16.09 -5.89
C ASN A 40 -5.01 15.93 -5.79
N TYR A 41 -5.56 16.25 -4.63
CA TYR A 41 -6.98 16.16 -4.33
C TYR A 41 -7.44 17.49 -3.73
N ASP A 42 -8.50 18.10 -4.28
CA ASP A 42 -9.03 19.40 -3.86
C ASP A 42 -7.95 20.49 -3.69
N SER A 43 -7.00 20.58 -4.61
CA SER A 43 -5.87 21.50 -4.58
C SER A 43 -4.88 21.29 -3.41
N GLN A 44 -5.02 20.21 -2.66
CA GLN A 44 -4.07 19.82 -1.63
C GLN A 44 -3.15 18.72 -2.15
N SER A 45 -1.86 18.84 -1.88
CA SER A 45 -0.89 17.80 -2.18
C SER A 45 -0.45 17.08 -0.92
N ILE A 46 -0.41 15.75 -0.97
CA ILE A 46 0.02 14.89 0.13
C ILE A 46 1.46 14.44 -0.15
N ALA A 47 2.35 14.67 0.81
CA ALA A 47 3.71 14.13 0.75
C ALA A 47 3.70 12.67 1.19
N LEU A 48 4.25 11.80 0.36
CA LEU A 48 4.40 10.38 0.68
C LEU A 48 5.87 9.98 0.64
N ASP A 49 6.26 9.17 1.62
CA ASP A 49 7.43 8.31 1.53
C ASP A 49 6.99 6.93 1.02
N TYR A 50 7.88 6.22 0.33
CA TYR A 50 7.55 4.91 -0.21
C TYR A 50 8.70 3.93 -0.13
N LEU A 51 8.36 2.64 -0.17
CA LEU A 51 9.29 1.53 -0.34
C LEU A 51 8.65 0.48 -1.24
N GLY A 52 9.38 -0.01 -2.23
CA GLY A 52 8.89 -1.00 -3.20
C GLY A 52 8.58 -0.40 -4.57
N ASN A 53 7.59 -0.96 -5.26
CA ASN A 53 7.29 -0.57 -6.64
C ASN A 53 6.37 0.65 -6.73
N LEU A 54 6.94 1.83 -6.88
CA LEU A 54 6.18 3.09 -7.02
C LEU A 54 5.25 3.10 -8.25
N GLU A 55 5.54 2.33 -9.30
CA GLU A 55 4.71 2.27 -10.51
C GLU A 55 3.28 1.79 -10.23
N LEU A 56 3.06 1.07 -9.13
CA LEU A 56 1.72 0.67 -8.74
C LEU A 56 0.79 1.86 -8.46
N LEU A 57 1.34 2.99 -8.01
CA LEU A 57 0.56 4.23 -7.83
C LEU A 57 0.15 4.87 -9.15
N ALA A 58 0.77 4.45 -10.26
CA ALA A 58 0.44 4.91 -11.61
C ALA A 58 -0.69 4.14 -12.25
N SER A 59 -1.05 2.98 -11.70
CA SER A 59 -2.09 2.14 -12.27
C SER A 59 -3.45 2.84 -12.22
N GLU A 60 -4.11 2.90 -13.36
CA GLU A 60 -5.50 3.35 -13.44
C GLU A 60 -6.49 2.30 -12.93
N LYS A 61 -6.03 1.04 -12.85
CA LYS A 61 -6.80 -0.09 -12.31
C LYS A 61 -6.46 -0.30 -10.85
N THR A 62 -6.92 0.59 -9.98
CA THR A 62 -6.70 0.50 -8.54
C THR A 62 -8.04 0.53 -7.81
N ILE A 63 -8.21 -0.34 -6.84
CA ILE A 63 -9.42 -0.48 -6.03
C ILE A 63 -9.10 -0.33 -4.54
N PRO A 64 -9.92 0.43 -3.79
CA PRO A 64 -9.74 0.55 -2.35
C PRO A 64 -10.33 -0.66 -1.63
N LEU A 65 -9.65 -1.12 -0.60
CA LEU A 65 -10.16 -2.08 0.37
C LEU A 65 -10.34 -1.39 1.71
N ILE A 66 -11.59 -1.12 2.06
CA ILE A 66 -12.02 -0.57 3.35
C ILE A 66 -13.18 -1.40 3.85
N CYS A 67 -12.99 -2.12 4.97
CA CYS A 67 -14.02 -2.97 5.57
C CYS A 67 -14.71 -2.24 6.72
N HIS A 68 -15.84 -1.64 6.45
CA HIS A 68 -16.66 -1.00 7.48
C HIS A 68 -17.35 -2.01 8.39
N ARG A 69 -17.52 -1.66 9.66
CA ARG A 69 -18.26 -2.49 10.62
C ARG A 69 -19.71 -2.71 10.20
N ALA A 70 -20.33 -1.71 9.56
CA ALA A 70 -21.69 -1.80 9.05
C ALA A 70 -21.85 -2.90 7.98
N ASP A 71 -20.80 -3.18 7.22
CA ASP A 71 -20.81 -4.17 6.15
C ASP A 71 -20.26 -5.54 6.58
N ALA A 72 -20.05 -5.76 7.89
CA ALA A 72 -19.42 -6.98 8.40
C ALA A 72 -20.13 -8.28 7.98
N LYS A 73 -21.46 -8.23 7.82
CA LYS A 73 -22.26 -9.38 7.36
C LYS A 73 -22.06 -9.71 5.88
N ARG A 74 -21.58 -8.74 5.10
CA ARG A 74 -21.32 -8.88 3.66
C ARG A 74 -19.82 -9.05 3.33
N PHE A 75 -19.02 -9.33 4.33
CA PHE A 75 -17.56 -9.42 4.15
C PHE A 75 -17.15 -10.48 3.14
N GLU A 76 -17.78 -11.65 3.13
CA GLU A 76 -17.43 -12.72 2.17
C GLU A 76 -17.73 -12.30 0.73
N GLU A 77 -18.82 -11.55 0.50
CA GLU A 77 -19.14 -10.95 -0.79
C GLU A 77 -18.08 -9.91 -1.18
N GLN A 78 -17.76 -8.98 -0.29
CA GLN A 78 -16.72 -7.97 -0.52
C GLN A 78 -15.37 -8.63 -0.84
N LYS A 79 -14.97 -9.61 -0.04
CA LYS A 79 -13.73 -10.37 -0.24
C LYS A 79 -13.68 -11.05 -1.61
N SER A 80 -14.76 -11.71 -2.00
CA SER A 80 -14.87 -12.39 -3.30
C SER A 80 -14.69 -11.41 -4.47
N ILE A 81 -15.38 -10.27 -4.43
CA ILE A 81 -15.30 -9.23 -5.47
C ILE A 81 -13.89 -8.65 -5.56
N ILE A 82 -13.28 -8.30 -4.42
CA ILE A 82 -11.95 -7.70 -4.38
C ILE A 82 -10.89 -8.68 -4.90
N LEU A 83 -10.93 -9.94 -4.47
CA LEU A 83 -9.98 -10.95 -4.92
C LEU A 83 -10.16 -11.27 -6.40
N GLN A 84 -11.39 -11.32 -6.89
CA GLN A 84 -11.65 -11.49 -8.31
C GLN A 84 -11.09 -10.34 -9.13
N ALA A 85 -11.29 -9.10 -8.70
CA ALA A 85 -10.72 -7.94 -9.36
C ALA A 85 -9.19 -7.98 -9.34
N ALA A 86 -8.58 -8.32 -8.22
CA ALA A 86 -7.13 -8.44 -8.10
C ALA A 86 -6.55 -9.51 -9.04
N ARG A 87 -7.20 -10.68 -9.14
CA ARG A 87 -6.84 -11.74 -10.08
C ARG A 87 -7.00 -11.32 -11.54
N ASN A 88 -7.86 -10.37 -11.82
CA ASN A 88 -8.08 -9.77 -13.14
C ASN A 88 -7.18 -8.54 -13.41
N GLY A 89 -6.12 -8.35 -12.63
CA GLY A 89 -5.11 -7.33 -12.87
C GLY A 89 -5.35 -5.98 -12.19
N TRP A 90 -6.31 -5.89 -11.26
CA TRP A 90 -6.49 -4.69 -10.44
C TRP A 90 -5.54 -4.69 -9.25
N THR A 91 -5.04 -3.51 -8.91
CA THR A 91 -4.19 -3.29 -7.74
C THR A 91 -5.04 -2.89 -6.55
N VAL A 92 -4.94 -3.62 -5.45
CA VAL A 92 -5.64 -3.29 -4.21
C VAL A 92 -4.84 -2.24 -3.44
N VAL A 93 -5.51 -1.20 -2.91
CA VAL A 93 -4.92 -0.23 -1.98
C VAL A 93 -5.66 -0.26 -0.65
N SER A 94 -4.92 -0.40 0.45
CA SER A 94 -5.48 -0.43 1.80
C SER A 94 -4.43 -0.12 2.86
N ALA A 95 -4.89 0.35 4.01
CA ALA A 95 -4.10 0.41 5.24
C ALA A 95 -4.12 -0.92 6.02
N PHE A 96 -4.96 -1.88 5.62
CA PHE A 96 -5.10 -3.19 6.26
C PHE A 96 -5.27 -3.12 7.79
N ILE A 97 -6.12 -2.21 8.24
CA ILE A 97 -6.30 -1.90 9.67
C ILE A 97 -7.08 -3.01 10.38
N SER A 98 -8.21 -3.43 9.79
CA SER A 98 -9.09 -4.42 10.41
C SER A 98 -8.56 -5.86 10.23
N PRO A 99 -8.96 -6.80 11.10
CA PRO A 99 -8.64 -8.22 10.91
C PRO A 99 -9.10 -8.77 9.55
N LYS A 100 -10.24 -8.31 9.05
CA LYS A 100 -10.80 -8.69 7.74
C LYS A 100 -9.96 -8.20 6.58
N GLU A 101 -9.50 -6.95 6.63
CA GLU A 101 -8.57 -6.42 5.64
C GLU A 101 -7.24 -7.17 5.66
N ARG A 102 -6.72 -7.49 6.84
CA ARG A 102 -5.50 -8.31 6.99
C ARG A 102 -5.65 -9.73 6.47
N GLU A 103 -6.84 -10.31 6.53
CA GLU A 103 -7.14 -11.61 5.91
C GLU A 103 -6.96 -11.53 4.38
N ILE A 104 -7.52 -10.50 3.75
CA ILE A 104 -7.35 -10.27 2.30
C ILE A 104 -5.88 -10.03 1.96
N ARG A 105 -5.15 -9.23 2.77
CA ARG A 105 -3.71 -9.02 2.59
C ARG A 105 -2.92 -10.33 2.54
N LYS A 106 -3.22 -11.27 3.44
CA LYS A 106 -2.56 -12.58 3.44
C LYS A 106 -2.80 -13.35 2.15
N ILE A 107 -4.02 -13.28 1.61
CA ILE A 107 -4.35 -13.93 0.34
C ILE A 107 -3.63 -13.26 -0.82
N LEU A 108 -3.61 -11.92 -0.89
CA LEU A 108 -2.87 -11.18 -1.92
C LEU A 108 -1.38 -11.56 -1.93
N LEU A 109 -0.76 -11.67 -0.77
CA LEU A 109 0.63 -12.11 -0.64
C LEU A 109 0.81 -13.56 -1.09
N SER A 110 -0.07 -14.48 -0.70
CA SER A 110 0.04 -15.90 -1.03
C SER A 110 -0.20 -16.18 -2.52
N GLU A 111 -1.08 -15.42 -3.15
CA GLU A 111 -1.39 -15.54 -4.58
C GLU A 111 -0.49 -14.67 -5.48
N LEU A 112 0.50 -13.98 -4.89
CA LEU A 112 1.45 -13.11 -5.60
C LEU A 112 0.76 -11.96 -6.36
N LEU A 113 -0.33 -11.44 -5.83
CA LEU A 113 -1.10 -10.37 -6.43
C LEU A 113 -0.57 -8.98 -6.00
N PRO A 114 -0.62 -7.97 -6.89
CA PRO A 114 -0.10 -6.65 -6.57
C PRO A 114 -1.01 -5.86 -5.64
N PHE A 115 -0.41 -5.10 -4.72
CA PHE A 115 -1.15 -4.19 -3.86
C PHE A 115 -0.29 -3.04 -3.32
N ILE A 116 -0.98 -2.00 -2.85
CA ILE A 116 -0.43 -0.82 -2.20
C ILE A 116 -0.81 -0.88 -0.73
N GLU A 117 0.17 -0.90 0.16
CA GLU A 117 -0.04 -0.89 1.61
C GLU A 117 0.23 0.51 2.17
N ILE A 118 -0.76 1.09 2.83
CA ILE A 118 -0.63 2.36 3.52
C ILE A 118 -0.19 2.07 4.95
N MET A 119 0.97 2.61 5.32
CA MET A 119 1.58 2.38 6.62
C MET A 119 1.06 3.35 7.67
N ASP A 120 0.99 2.89 8.91
CA ASP A 120 0.55 3.66 10.08
C ASP A 120 1.68 4.40 10.81
N ASN A 121 2.86 4.41 10.23
CA ASN A 121 4.03 5.15 10.70
C ASN A 121 4.90 5.55 9.52
N GLY A 122 5.75 6.55 9.71
CA GLY A 122 6.82 6.85 8.78
C GLY A 122 7.89 5.76 8.76
N PHE A 123 8.75 5.78 7.75
CA PHE A 123 9.87 4.87 7.65
C PHE A 123 11.06 5.40 8.42
N SER A 124 11.65 4.55 9.28
CA SER A 124 12.95 4.84 9.88
C SER A 124 14.07 4.67 8.85
N ASP A 125 15.23 5.20 9.17
CA ASP A 125 16.41 5.07 8.29
C ASP A 125 16.84 3.62 8.00
N ARG A 126 16.48 2.69 8.88
CA ARG A 126 16.81 1.27 8.77
C ARG A 126 15.59 0.39 8.52
N TYR A 127 14.46 1.02 8.16
CA TYR A 127 13.24 0.26 7.92
C TYR A 127 13.42 -0.75 6.78
N LYS A 128 12.91 -1.93 7.01
CA LYS A 128 12.76 -2.98 5.98
C LYS A 128 11.42 -3.67 6.18
N PRO A 129 10.71 -4.00 5.12
CA PRO A 129 9.55 -4.87 5.22
C PRO A 129 9.92 -6.20 5.85
N THR A 130 8.99 -6.83 6.55
CA THR A 130 9.22 -8.11 7.22
C THR A 130 8.50 -9.26 6.53
N GLY A 131 9.05 -10.47 6.66
CA GLY A 131 8.41 -11.68 6.14
C GLY A 131 8.15 -11.64 4.64
N THR A 132 6.98 -12.09 4.24
CA THR A 132 6.56 -12.15 2.82
C THR A 132 6.45 -10.78 2.15
N ALA A 133 6.20 -9.71 2.91
CA ALA A 133 6.17 -8.34 2.38
C ALA A 133 7.54 -7.90 1.84
N PHE A 134 8.64 -8.36 2.47
CA PHE A 134 9.98 -8.08 1.98
C PHE A 134 10.19 -8.59 0.54
N TYR A 135 9.75 -9.81 0.30
CA TYR A 135 9.83 -10.42 -1.04
C TYR A 135 8.88 -9.76 -2.03
N ALA A 136 7.64 -9.45 -1.60
CA ALA A 136 6.67 -8.79 -2.44
C ALA A 136 7.14 -7.40 -2.93
N CYS A 137 7.77 -6.61 -2.06
CA CYS A 137 8.39 -5.34 -2.43
C CYS A 137 9.53 -5.53 -3.45
N GLY A 138 10.43 -6.49 -3.19
CA GLY A 138 11.57 -6.75 -4.06
C GLY A 138 11.20 -7.33 -5.41
N GLU A 139 10.14 -8.11 -5.48
CA GLU A 139 9.58 -8.66 -6.73
C GLU A 139 8.63 -7.69 -7.44
N ARG A 140 8.59 -6.43 -7.01
CA ARG A 140 7.78 -5.35 -7.60
C ARG A 140 6.26 -5.56 -7.55
N ARG A 141 5.77 -6.45 -6.69
CA ARG A 141 4.34 -6.73 -6.49
C ARG A 141 3.70 -5.85 -5.42
N MET A 142 4.51 -5.13 -4.65
CA MET A 142 4.04 -4.34 -3.52
C MET A 142 4.77 -3.01 -3.47
N VAL A 143 4.07 -1.99 -3.01
CA VAL A 143 4.63 -0.74 -2.52
C VAL A 143 4.02 -0.45 -1.16
N GLN A 144 4.86 -0.10 -0.20
CA GLN A 144 4.46 0.49 1.06
C GLN A 144 4.60 1.99 0.95
N ILE A 145 3.57 2.73 1.38
CA ILE A 145 3.56 4.18 1.37
C ILE A 145 3.20 4.71 2.75
N SER A 146 3.72 5.88 3.09
CA SER A 146 3.41 6.55 4.35
C SER A 146 3.29 8.06 4.15
N CYS A 147 2.24 8.65 4.72
CA CYS A 147 2.08 10.10 4.84
C CYS A 147 2.54 10.62 6.22
N TRP A 148 3.06 9.76 7.07
CA TRP A 148 3.44 10.06 8.44
C TRP A 148 4.92 10.35 8.58
N ASN A 149 5.27 11.21 9.53
CA ASN A 149 6.63 11.28 10.04
C ASN A 149 6.92 10.06 10.91
N TYR A 150 8.14 9.55 10.83
CA TYR A 150 8.55 8.44 11.67
C TYR A 150 8.54 8.80 13.15
N LYS A 151 7.94 7.94 13.98
CA LYS A 151 7.99 8.01 15.44
C LYS A 151 8.56 6.72 15.97
N TYR A 152 9.64 6.83 16.76
CA TYR A 152 10.28 5.67 17.41
C TYR A 152 9.35 5.04 18.43
N GLU A 153 8.84 5.87 19.36
CA GLU A 153 7.78 5.48 20.29
C GLU A 153 6.44 5.88 19.70
N ARG A 154 5.60 4.91 19.48
CA ARG A 154 4.26 5.14 18.99
C ARG A 154 3.25 4.52 19.95
N GLU A 155 2.08 5.10 19.99
CA GLU A 155 0.96 4.52 20.71
C GLU A 155 0.66 3.12 20.17
N SER A 156 0.32 2.20 21.08
CA SER A 156 0.05 0.81 20.76
C SER A 156 -1.22 0.63 19.90
N VAL A 157 -2.08 1.64 19.86
CA VAL A 157 -3.35 1.63 19.15
C VAL A 157 -3.41 2.78 18.15
N ILE A 158 -3.76 2.45 16.90
CA ILE A 158 -4.02 3.45 15.87
C ILE A 158 -5.29 4.21 16.23
N CYS A 159 -5.22 5.53 16.33
CA CYS A 159 -6.37 6.36 16.65
C CYS A 159 -7.34 6.46 15.46
N ARG A 160 -8.57 6.86 15.74
CA ARG A 160 -9.62 6.99 14.73
C ARG A 160 -9.24 7.97 13.62
N GLU A 161 -8.64 9.08 13.97
CA GLU A 161 -8.22 10.13 13.03
C GLU A 161 -7.20 9.59 12.02
N MET A 162 -6.24 8.80 12.46
CA MET A 162 -5.28 8.14 11.57
C MET A 162 -5.98 7.16 10.61
N CYS A 163 -6.95 6.39 11.11
CA CYS A 163 -7.75 5.49 10.27
C CYS A 163 -8.49 6.27 9.18
N LEU A 164 -9.10 7.40 9.52
CA LEU A 164 -9.83 8.23 8.57
C LEU A 164 -8.90 8.81 7.49
N VAL A 165 -7.70 9.28 7.87
CA VAL A 165 -6.71 9.78 6.92
C VAL A 165 -6.24 8.68 5.97
N MET A 166 -5.91 7.50 6.48
CA MET A 166 -5.45 6.38 5.66
C MET A 166 -6.54 5.85 4.73
N ASN A 167 -7.80 5.81 5.18
CA ASN A 167 -8.92 5.45 4.34
C ASN A 167 -9.16 6.49 3.24
N GLU A 168 -9.04 7.79 3.56
CA GLU A 168 -9.12 8.85 2.55
C GLU A 168 -8.01 8.73 1.51
N LEU A 169 -6.80 8.42 1.94
CA LEU A 169 -5.68 8.18 1.02
C LEU A 169 -5.98 7.00 0.07
N SER A 170 -6.62 5.95 0.55
CA SER A 170 -7.07 4.82 -0.29
C SER A 170 -8.06 5.26 -1.37
N ARG A 171 -9.01 6.14 -1.03
CA ARG A 171 -9.98 6.70 -1.99
C ARG A 171 -9.30 7.60 -3.02
N VAL A 172 -8.40 8.46 -2.58
CA VAL A 172 -7.66 9.38 -3.46
C VAL A 172 -6.83 8.61 -4.47
N ILE A 173 -6.11 7.57 -4.04
CA ILE A 173 -5.28 6.73 -4.92
C ILE A 173 -6.13 5.95 -5.92
N SER A 174 -7.21 5.33 -5.45
CA SER A 174 -8.08 4.51 -6.30
C SER A 174 -9.07 5.30 -7.14
N LYS A 175 -9.39 6.54 -6.72
CA LYS A 175 -10.47 7.37 -7.31
C LYS A 175 -11.84 6.69 -7.24
N LEU A 176 -12.05 5.82 -6.26
CA LEU A 176 -13.28 5.06 -6.06
C LEU A 176 -13.79 5.23 -4.63
N PRO A 177 -15.12 5.19 -4.41
CA PRO A 177 -15.72 5.18 -3.09
C PRO A 177 -15.54 3.83 -2.39
N ASP A 178 -15.73 3.79 -1.06
CA ASP A 178 -15.56 2.60 -0.22
C ASP A 178 -16.50 1.45 -0.62
N ASP A 179 -17.68 1.80 -1.13
CA ASP A 179 -18.76 0.88 -1.43
C ASP A 179 -18.84 0.51 -2.94
N TRP A 180 -17.79 0.81 -3.72
CA TRP A 180 -17.73 0.49 -5.15
C TRP A 180 -18.08 -0.98 -5.43
N TRP A 181 -17.69 -1.88 -4.55
CA TRP A 181 -17.93 -3.32 -4.67
C TRP A 181 -19.42 -3.70 -4.56
N LYS A 182 -20.24 -2.88 -3.89
CA LYS A 182 -21.69 -3.13 -3.75
C LYS A 182 -22.44 -3.01 -5.06
N GLN A 183 -21.86 -2.34 -6.04
CA GLN A 183 -22.43 -2.14 -7.36
C GLN A 183 -22.03 -3.26 -8.34
N MET A 184 -21.06 -4.09 -7.94
CA MET A 184 -20.62 -5.23 -8.73
C MET A 184 -21.56 -6.41 -8.49
N LYS A 185 -22.16 -6.90 -9.57
CA LYS A 185 -22.93 -8.17 -9.51
C LYS A 185 -21.95 -9.32 -9.68
N ILE A 186 -21.96 -10.25 -8.73
CA ILE A 186 -21.25 -11.53 -8.83
C ILE A 186 -22.02 -12.42 -9.80
#